data_68dde08cf6766ff10a1b50e540b18722
#
_entry.id   68dde08cf6766ff10a1b50e540b18722
#
_cell.length_a   1.000
_cell.length_b   1.000
_cell.length_c   1.000
_cell.angle_alpha   90.00
_cell.angle_beta   90.00
_cell.angle_gamma   90.00
#
_symmetry.space_group_name_H-M   'P 1'
#
loop_
_entity.id
_entity.type
_entity.pdbx_description
1 polymer ?
#
loop_
_entity_poly.entity_id
_entity_poly.type
_entity_poly.pdbx_seq_one_letter_code
_entity_poly.pdbx_strand_id
1 'polypeptide(L)'
;MKGSLIVAGCFAGGFIAGRLAEYSPEWLHTASLWLLYLLMLQVGMGIGSDPKVKEMLRTLTPVSLLLPLTTVAGALILTYPVAFMLKAVCVTDSLAINSVCGYYSLSSIMLSQLKEPLVGATLAAKIGAVALLANVVRELIALTGAPLIARHCGKEAVIAAAGVTSVDVCLPAIRRWCGERYVGLALVHGTVIDIASPFMLTLFASL
;
A
#
# COMPACT_ATOMS: atom_id res chain seq x y z
N MET A 1 -12.29 -13.44 3.31
CA MET A 1 -13.38 -12.63 3.86
C MET A 1 -13.36 -12.51 5.39
N LYS A 2 -13.13 -13.60 6.18
CA LYS A 2 -13.11 -13.50 7.66
C LYS A 2 -11.95 -12.61 8.18
N GLY A 3 -10.77 -12.69 7.60
CA GLY A 3 -9.62 -11.86 8.00
C GLY A 3 -9.83 -10.36 7.78
N SER A 4 -10.36 -9.96 6.63
CA SER A 4 -10.63 -8.55 6.32
C SER A 4 -11.69 -7.94 7.25
N LEU A 5 -12.69 -8.74 7.66
CA LEU A 5 -13.71 -8.32 8.63
C LEU A 5 -13.13 -8.12 10.03
N ILE A 6 -12.18 -8.96 10.45
CA ILE A 6 -11.48 -8.83 11.73
C ILE A 6 -10.65 -7.54 11.73
N VAL A 7 -9.88 -7.30 10.68
CA VAL A 7 -9.05 -6.08 10.56
C VAL A 7 -9.94 -4.83 10.56
N ALA A 8 -11.03 -4.82 9.80
CA ALA A 8 -11.98 -3.71 9.79
C ALA A 8 -12.63 -3.50 11.17
N GLY A 9 -12.97 -4.59 11.86
CA GLY A 9 -13.52 -4.54 13.22
C GLY A 9 -12.51 -3.99 14.25
N CYS A 10 -11.25 -4.42 14.19
CA CYS A 10 -10.18 -3.88 15.03
C CYS A 10 -9.93 -2.39 14.77
N PHE A 11 -9.95 -1.98 13.49
CA PHE A 11 -9.80 -0.56 13.12
C PHE A 11 -10.97 0.28 13.67
N ALA A 12 -12.21 -0.14 13.43
CA ALA A 12 -13.39 0.56 13.93
C ALA A 12 -13.41 0.62 15.47
N GLY A 13 -13.07 -0.49 16.13
CA GLY A 13 -12.96 -0.55 17.59
C GLY A 13 -11.87 0.38 18.14
N GLY A 14 -10.70 0.39 17.52
CA GLY A 14 -9.61 1.30 17.87
C GLY A 14 -9.97 2.77 17.65
N PHE A 15 -10.66 3.09 16.56
CA PHE A 15 -11.14 4.44 16.28
C PHE A 15 -12.16 4.92 17.33
N ILE A 16 -13.13 4.07 17.68
CA ILE A 16 -14.14 4.39 18.72
C ILE A 16 -13.47 4.54 20.08
N ALA A 17 -12.58 3.62 20.46
CA ALA A 17 -11.84 3.69 21.71
C ALA A 17 -10.99 4.97 21.78
N GLY A 18 -10.30 5.34 20.71
CA GLY A 18 -9.50 6.58 20.65
C GLY A 18 -10.34 7.86 20.73
N ARG A 19 -11.59 7.81 20.21
CA ARG A 19 -12.54 8.95 20.35
C ARG A 19 -13.10 9.08 21.76
N LEU A 20 -13.28 7.96 22.47
CA LEU A 20 -13.81 7.93 23.83
C LEU A 20 -12.72 8.20 24.89
N ALA A 21 -11.48 7.78 24.62
CA ALA A 21 -10.35 8.08 25.46
C ALA A 21 -9.82 9.47 25.09
N GLU A 22 -10.19 10.51 25.83
CA GLU A 22 -9.70 11.89 25.65
C GLU A 22 -8.18 12.03 25.86
N TYR A 23 -7.50 10.95 26.21
CA TYR A 23 -6.08 10.88 26.52
C TYR A 23 -5.41 9.72 25.78
N SER A 24 -4.39 10.02 25.00
CA SER A 24 -3.49 9.01 24.41
C SER A 24 -2.23 8.87 25.29
N PRO A 25 -2.06 7.75 26.00
CA PRO A 25 -0.88 7.55 26.84
C PRO A 25 0.40 7.45 25.96
N GLU A 26 1.51 8.04 26.42
CA GLU A 26 2.79 8.06 25.70
C GLU A 26 3.30 6.66 25.32
N TRP A 27 3.01 5.65 26.14
CA TRP A 27 3.38 4.26 25.84
C TRP A 27 2.70 3.72 24.57
N LEU A 28 1.54 4.26 24.18
CA LEU A 28 0.81 3.84 22.98
C LEU A 28 1.58 4.19 21.70
N HIS A 29 2.23 5.37 21.70
CA HIS A 29 3.13 5.78 20.62
C HIS A 29 4.33 4.83 20.50
N THR A 30 4.99 4.54 21.61
CA THR A 30 6.11 3.60 21.64
C THR A 30 5.69 2.19 21.23
N ALA A 31 4.52 1.72 21.68
CA ALA A 31 3.98 0.43 21.30
C ALA A 31 3.68 0.35 19.78
N SER A 32 3.15 1.41 19.17
CA SER A 32 2.90 1.44 17.72
C SER A 32 4.18 1.42 16.89
N LEU A 33 5.26 2.06 17.37
CA LEU A 33 6.59 1.96 16.75
C LEU A 33 7.15 0.52 16.78
N TRP A 34 7.06 -0.14 17.94
CA TRP A 34 7.50 -1.52 18.04
C TRP A 34 6.69 -2.48 17.18
N LEU A 35 5.36 -2.26 17.09
CA LEU A 35 4.49 -3.02 16.20
C LEU A 35 4.86 -2.80 14.73
N LEU A 36 5.21 -1.57 14.34
CA LEU A 36 5.69 -1.26 13.00
C LEU A 36 6.99 -2.01 12.68
N TYR A 37 7.98 -1.95 13.59
CA TYR A 37 9.25 -2.68 13.39
C TYR A 37 9.03 -4.19 13.31
N LEU A 38 8.14 -4.74 14.14
CA LEU A 38 7.76 -6.15 14.09
C LEU A 38 7.10 -6.52 12.76
N LEU A 39 6.21 -5.67 12.27
CA LEU A 39 5.55 -5.85 10.97
C LEU A 39 6.57 -5.82 9.83
N MET A 40 7.49 -4.86 9.83
CA MET A 40 8.56 -4.78 8.82
C MET A 40 9.47 -6.02 8.88
N LEU A 41 9.83 -6.49 10.08
CA LEU A 41 10.62 -7.70 10.27
C LEU A 41 9.87 -8.93 9.72
N GLN A 42 8.58 -9.05 10.04
CA GLN A 42 7.73 -10.16 9.58
C GLN A 42 7.61 -10.18 8.05
N VAL A 43 7.40 -9.01 7.44
CA VAL A 43 7.36 -8.87 5.96
C VAL A 43 8.71 -9.27 5.36
N GLY A 44 9.82 -8.75 5.91
CA GLY A 44 11.16 -9.11 5.44
C GLY A 44 11.47 -10.61 5.56
N MET A 45 11.11 -11.23 6.69
CA MET A 45 11.25 -12.68 6.88
C MET A 45 10.34 -13.47 5.92
N GLY A 46 9.10 -13.02 5.71
CA GLY A 46 8.15 -13.66 4.79
C GLY A 46 8.69 -13.68 3.35
N ILE A 47 9.16 -12.54 2.88
CA ILE A 47 9.77 -12.41 1.54
C ILE A 47 11.06 -13.24 1.44
N GLY A 48 11.94 -13.14 2.45
CA GLY A 48 13.22 -13.84 2.44
C GLY A 48 13.11 -15.37 2.57
N SER A 49 12.06 -15.86 3.20
CA SER A 49 11.81 -17.29 3.44
C SER A 49 11.01 -17.96 2.33
N ASP A 50 10.34 -17.20 1.46
CA ASP A 50 9.49 -17.78 0.41
C ASP A 50 10.37 -18.32 -0.74
N PRO A 51 10.42 -19.65 -0.95
CA PRO A 51 11.19 -20.26 -2.02
C PRO A 51 10.71 -19.79 -3.40
N LYS A 52 9.44 -19.40 -3.54
CA LYS A 52 8.88 -18.86 -4.79
C LYS A 52 9.48 -17.50 -5.13
N VAL A 53 9.72 -16.65 -4.15
CA VAL A 53 10.39 -15.34 -4.35
C VAL A 53 11.80 -15.54 -4.90
N LYS A 54 12.54 -16.50 -4.37
CA LYS A 54 13.89 -16.83 -4.85
C LYS A 54 13.89 -17.38 -6.29
N GLU A 55 12.91 -18.22 -6.63
CA GLU A 55 12.72 -18.73 -7.98
C GLU A 55 12.27 -17.62 -8.93
N MET A 56 11.34 -16.77 -8.50
CA MET A 56 10.87 -15.60 -9.23
C MET A 56 12.01 -14.60 -9.51
N LEU A 57 12.88 -14.32 -8.53
CA LEU A 57 14.03 -13.45 -8.71
C LEU A 57 15.01 -13.99 -9.76
N ARG A 58 15.11 -15.32 -9.92
CA ARG A 58 15.91 -15.97 -10.97
C ARG A 58 15.26 -15.90 -12.36
N THR A 59 13.93 -15.82 -12.42
CA THR A 59 13.16 -15.74 -13.68
C THR A 59 12.83 -14.30 -14.09
N LEU A 60 13.29 -13.31 -13.32
CA LEU A 60 13.10 -11.89 -13.62
C LEU A 60 13.72 -11.57 -14.99
N THR A 61 12.85 -11.23 -15.93
CA THR A 61 13.27 -10.61 -17.18
C THR A 61 13.21 -9.08 -17.00
N PRO A 62 14.06 -8.30 -17.70
CA PRO A 62 13.97 -6.84 -17.67
C PRO A 62 12.55 -6.31 -17.98
N VAL A 63 11.82 -7.04 -18.83
CA VAL A 63 10.43 -6.71 -19.18
C VAL A 63 9.47 -6.86 -17.99
N SER A 64 9.70 -7.85 -17.12
CA SER A 64 8.87 -8.04 -15.92
C SER A 64 9.02 -6.91 -14.90
N LEU A 65 10.20 -6.25 -14.87
CA LEU A 65 10.48 -5.09 -14.01
C LEU A 65 9.88 -3.80 -14.57
N LEU A 66 9.58 -3.75 -15.85
CA LEU A 66 9.00 -2.57 -16.47
C LEU A 66 7.59 -2.27 -15.90
N LEU A 67 6.80 -3.30 -15.61
CA LEU A 67 5.45 -3.13 -15.10
C LEU A 67 5.41 -2.44 -13.72
N PRO A 68 6.14 -2.88 -12.67
CA PRO A 68 6.15 -2.15 -11.40
C PRO A 68 6.72 -0.74 -11.53
N LEU A 69 7.76 -0.53 -12.35
CA LEU A 69 8.31 0.81 -12.59
C LEU A 69 7.28 1.76 -13.23
N THR A 70 6.59 1.31 -14.27
CA THR A 70 5.54 2.11 -14.93
C THR A 70 4.33 2.32 -14.03
N THR A 71 4.01 1.37 -13.17
CA THR A 71 2.92 1.51 -12.18
C THR A 71 3.23 2.61 -11.17
N VAL A 72 4.43 2.59 -10.58
CA VAL A 72 4.85 3.62 -9.61
C VAL A 72 4.98 4.98 -10.31
N ALA A 73 5.66 5.04 -11.44
CA ALA A 73 5.81 6.28 -12.21
C ALA A 73 4.45 6.87 -12.60
N GLY A 74 3.55 6.06 -13.13
CA GLY A 74 2.19 6.48 -13.50
C GLY A 74 1.38 6.96 -12.30
N ALA A 75 1.46 6.26 -11.16
CA ALA A 75 0.83 6.69 -9.93
C ALA A 75 1.34 8.06 -9.47
N LEU A 76 2.65 8.29 -9.46
CA LEU A 76 3.24 9.57 -9.07
C LEU A 76 2.91 10.70 -10.04
N ILE A 77 3.01 10.46 -11.35
CA ILE A 77 2.70 11.45 -12.40
C ILE A 77 1.23 11.90 -12.31
N LEU A 78 0.31 10.95 -12.10
CA LEU A 78 -1.12 11.27 -12.00
C LEU A 78 -1.48 11.87 -10.64
N THR A 79 -0.78 11.53 -9.58
CA THR A 79 -1.00 12.11 -8.24
C THR A 79 -0.64 13.58 -8.20
N TYR A 80 0.42 14.00 -8.88
CA TYR A 80 0.91 15.37 -8.83
C TYR A 80 -0.17 16.42 -9.19
N PRO A 81 -0.83 16.37 -10.37
CA PRO A 81 -1.88 17.33 -10.71
C PRO A 81 -3.13 17.20 -9.81
N VAL A 82 -3.49 15.99 -9.39
CA VAL A 82 -4.65 15.77 -8.51
C VAL A 82 -4.40 16.38 -7.13
N ALA A 83 -3.21 16.19 -6.56
CA ALA A 83 -2.84 16.78 -5.29
C ALA A 83 -2.88 18.32 -5.32
N PHE A 84 -2.41 18.90 -6.41
CA PHE A 84 -2.46 20.36 -6.61
C PHE A 84 -3.90 20.89 -6.69
N MET A 85 -4.81 20.14 -7.27
CA MET A 85 -6.23 20.51 -7.37
C MET A 85 -6.96 20.37 -6.03
N LEU A 86 -6.69 19.31 -5.27
CA LEU A 86 -7.46 18.97 -4.06
C LEU A 86 -7.14 19.87 -2.86
N LYS A 87 -5.93 20.43 -2.75
CA LYS A 87 -5.45 21.29 -1.65
C LYS A 87 -5.69 20.75 -0.23
N ALA A 88 -6.17 19.52 -0.10
CA ALA A 88 -6.54 18.90 1.17
C ALA A 88 -5.32 18.37 1.95
N VAL A 89 -4.30 17.95 1.21
CA VAL A 89 -3.05 17.38 1.72
C VAL A 89 -1.91 17.98 0.89
N CYS A 90 -0.74 18.16 1.49
CA CYS A 90 0.42 18.65 0.76
C CYS A 90 0.74 17.75 -0.44
N VAL A 91 1.32 18.33 -1.49
CA VAL A 91 1.68 17.56 -2.70
C VAL A 91 2.66 16.44 -2.37
N THR A 92 3.65 16.71 -1.53
CA THR A 92 4.65 15.72 -1.10
C THR A 92 3.99 14.57 -0.30
N ASP A 93 3.05 14.88 0.60
CA ASP A 93 2.29 13.88 1.35
C ASP A 93 1.40 13.04 0.43
N SER A 94 0.78 13.67 -0.57
CA SER A 94 -0.02 12.95 -1.58
C SER A 94 0.84 12.01 -2.42
N LEU A 95 2.05 12.41 -2.79
CA LEU A 95 3.03 11.56 -3.46
C LEU A 95 3.48 10.41 -2.56
N ALA A 96 3.75 10.68 -1.27
CA ALA A 96 4.07 9.65 -0.30
C ALA A 96 2.95 8.61 -0.18
N ILE A 97 1.69 9.06 -0.06
CA ILE A 97 0.49 8.20 0.04
C ILE A 97 0.37 7.25 -1.17
N ASN A 98 0.61 7.76 -2.38
CA ASN A 98 0.40 6.97 -3.60
C ASN A 98 1.65 6.21 -4.06
N SER A 99 2.85 6.55 -3.56
CA SER A 99 4.10 5.85 -3.90
C SER A 99 4.09 4.37 -3.51
N VAL A 100 3.34 4.02 -2.47
CA VAL A 100 3.24 2.65 -1.94
C VAL A 100 2.22 1.77 -2.67
N CYS A 101 1.48 2.32 -3.62
CA CYS A 101 0.63 1.59 -4.55
C CYS A 101 -0.26 0.51 -3.91
N GLY A 102 -1.03 0.85 -2.87
CA GLY A 102 -1.98 -0.07 -2.22
C GLY A 102 -1.51 -0.63 -0.88
N TYR A 103 -0.35 -0.27 -0.38
CA TYR A 103 0.14 -0.73 0.93
C TYR A 103 -0.45 0.11 2.07
N TYR A 104 -1.72 -0.05 2.32
CA TYR A 104 -2.49 0.80 3.27
C TYR A 104 -1.99 0.72 4.72
N SER A 105 -1.63 -0.48 5.22
CA SER A 105 -1.18 -0.65 6.60
C SER A 105 0.16 0.04 6.87
N LEU A 106 1.13 -0.16 5.98
CA LEU A 106 2.44 0.46 6.08
C LEU A 106 2.33 1.99 5.95
N SER A 107 1.63 2.47 4.90
CA SER A 107 1.52 3.91 4.62
C SER A 107 0.84 4.67 5.74
N SER A 108 -0.23 4.12 6.32
CA SER A 108 -0.96 4.77 7.40
C SER A 108 -0.07 4.95 8.64
N ILE A 109 0.59 3.89 9.08
CA ILE A 109 1.41 3.92 10.30
C ILE A 109 2.67 4.77 10.08
N MET A 110 3.42 4.50 9.00
CA MET A 110 4.66 5.23 8.74
C MET A 110 4.44 6.72 8.53
N LEU A 111 3.41 7.13 7.76
CA LEU A 111 3.13 8.55 7.55
C LEU A 111 2.70 9.25 8.83
N SER A 112 1.86 8.61 9.65
CA SER A 112 1.50 9.17 10.96
C SER A 112 2.73 9.44 11.81
N GLN A 113 3.69 8.53 11.84
CA GLN A 113 4.89 8.64 12.66
C GLN A 113 5.93 9.61 12.09
N LEU A 114 6.19 9.54 10.78
CA LEU A 114 7.18 10.42 10.13
C LEU A 114 6.73 11.88 10.11
N LYS A 115 5.43 12.13 10.02
CA LYS A 115 4.88 13.50 9.99
C LYS A 115 4.58 14.08 11.37
N GLU A 116 4.44 13.25 12.41
CA GLU A 116 4.12 13.74 13.76
C GLU A 116 5.09 14.82 14.27
N PRO A 117 6.42 14.68 14.18
CA PRO A 117 7.35 15.71 14.62
C PRO A 117 7.32 16.99 13.78
N LEU A 118 6.79 16.91 12.54
CA LEU A 118 6.77 18.05 11.60
C LEU A 118 5.46 18.85 11.68
N VAL A 119 4.32 18.17 11.81
CA VAL A 119 3.00 18.80 11.70
C VAL A 119 2.11 18.60 12.94
N GLY A 120 2.62 17.91 13.96
CA GLY A 120 1.89 17.58 15.18
C GLY A 120 0.99 16.34 15.04
N ALA A 121 0.66 15.70 16.18
CA ALA A 121 -0.03 14.41 16.24
C ALA A 121 -1.38 14.40 15.52
N THR A 122 -2.18 15.45 15.68
CA THR A 122 -3.52 15.52 15.09
C THR A 122 -3.50 15.54 13.56
N LEU A 123 -2.60 16.32 12.95
CA LEU A 123 -2.52 16.40 11.49
C LEU A 123 -1.83 15.17 10.91
N ALA A 124 -0.80 14.65 11.58
CA ALA A 124 -0.13 13.42 11.20
C ALA A 124 -1.11 12.21 11.19
N ALA A 125 -1.97 12.10 12.21
CA ALA A 125 -3.01 11.07 12.25
C ALA A 125 -4.02 11.22 11.10
N LYS A 126 -4.40 12.46 10.73
CA LYS A 126 -5.25 12.69 9.56
C LYS A 126 -4.60 12.25 8.26
N ILE A 127 -3.32 12.57 8.06
CA ILE A 127 -2.54 12.15 6.87
C ILE A 127 -2.48 10.61 6.81
N GLY A 128 -2.20 9.94 7.93
CA GLY A 128 -2.22 8.48 8.02
C GLY A 128 -3.59 7.87 7.71
N ALA A 129 -4.68 8.49 8.19
CA ALA A 129 -6.03 8.04 7.87
C ALA A 129 -6.37 8.21 6.37
N VAL A 130 -5.97 9.31 5.76
CA VAL A 130 -6.11 9.53 4.31
C VAL A 130 -5.31 8.48 3.53
N ALA A 131 -4.09 8.18 3.96
CA ALA A 131 -3.26 7.15 3.36
C ALA A 131 -3.92 5.76 3.42
N LEU A 132 -4.48 5.39 4.58
CA LEU A 132 -5.24 4.15 4.75
C LEU A 132 -6.40 4.09 3.76
N LEU A 133 -7.25 5.11 3.77
CA LEU A 133 -8.48 5.11 2.97
C LEU A 133 -8.18 5.12 1.47
N ALA A 134 -7.23 5.93 1.01
CA ALA A 134 -6.86 5.99 -0.40
C ALA A 134 -6.38 4.63 -0.93
N ASN A 135 -5.52 3.95 -0.17
CA ASN A 135 -4.97 2.65 -0.56
C ASN A 135 -5.99 1.51 -0.44
N VAL A 136 -6.90 1.54 0.55
CA VAL A 136 -8.03 0.60 0.65
C VAL A 136 -9.00 0.79 -0.52
N VAL A 137 -9.33 2.03 -0.88
CA VAL A 137 -10.18 2.31 -2.05
C VAL A 137 -9.52 1.81 -3.34
N ARG A 138 -8.22 2.00 -3.50
CA ARG A 138 -7.46 1.44 -4.63
C ARG A 138 -7.60 -0.08 -4.71
N GLU A 139 -7.43 -0.80 -3.59
CA GLU A 139 -7.60 -2.24 -3.52
C GLU A 139 -9.01 -2.67 -3.91
N LEU A 140 -10.04 -2.00 -3.36
CA LEU A 140 -11.43 -2.27 -3.69
C LEU A 140 -11.73 -2.07 -5.18
N ILE A 141 -11.18 -1.00 -5.79
CA ILE A 141 -11.31 -0.76 -7.23
C ILE A 141 -10.62 -1.87 -8.02
N ALA A 142 -9.43 -2.32 -7.62
CA ALA A 142 -8.74 -3.40 -8.29
C ALA A 142 -9.50 -4.73 -8.19
N LEU A 143 -10.07 -5.06 -7.00
CA LEU A 143 -10.83 -6.28 -6.79
C LEU A 143 -12.16 -6.31 -7.55
N THR A 144 -12.95 -5.24 -7.42
CA THR A 144 -14.30 -5.17 -8.00
C THR A 144 -14.27 -4.79 -9.46
N GLY A 145 -13.33 -3.94 -9.86
CA GLY A 145 -13.13 -3.45 -11.22
C GLY A 145 -12.32 -4.39 -12.11
N ALA A 146 -11.71 -5.47 -11.57
CA ALA A 146 -10.86 -6.39 -12.33
C ALA A 146 -11.47 -6.84 -13.69
N PRO A 147 -12.74 -7.27 -13.79
CA PRO A 147 -13.32 -7.68 -15.08
C PRO A 147 -13.42 -6.53 -16.08
N LEU A 148 -13.75 -5.32 -15.62
CA LEU A 148 -13.88 -4.15 -16.45
C LEU A 148 -12.51 -3.65 -16.93
N ILE A 149 -11.55 -3.58 -16.02
CA ILE A 149 -10.17 -3.17 -16.31
C ILE A 149 -9.54 -4.16 -17.30
N ALA A 150 -9.69 -5.47 -17.06
CA ALA A 150 -9.15 -6.50 -17.96
C ALA A 150 -9.72 -6.39 -19.39
N ARG A 151 -10.99 -6.01 -19.50
CA ARG A 151 -11.68 -5.90 -20.80
C ARG A 151 -11.29 -4.64 -21.58
N HIS A 152 -11.12 -3.50 -20.90
CA HIS A 152 -10.97 -2.20 -21.57
C HIS A 152 -9.53 -1.67 -21.56
N CYS A 153 -8.75 -2.00 -20.51
CA CYS A 153 -7.40 -1.48 -20.31
C CYS A 153 -6.30 -2.54 -20.50
N GLY A 154 -6.70 -3.81 -20.60
CA GLY A 154 -5.75 -4.93 -20.69
C GLY A 154 -5.51 -5.63 -19.35
N LYS A 155 -4.91 -6.81 -19.43
CA LYS A 155 -4.74 -7.70 -18.28
C LYS A 155 -3.64 -7.21 -17.33
N GLU A 156 -2.60 -6.61 -17.87
CA GLU A 156 -1.51 -5.98 -17.11
C GLU A 156 -2.01 -4.78 -16.30
N ALA A 157 -3.02 -4.06 -16.78
CA ALA A 157 -3.63 -2.95 -16.08
C ALA A 157 -4.34 -3.38 -14.78
N VAL A 158 -4.85 -4.61 -14.70
CA VAL A 158 -5.43 -5.16 -13.47
C VAL A 158 -4.33 -5.34 -12.41
N ILE A 159 -3.16 -5.83 -12.82
CA ILE A 159 -2.00 -6.02 -11.95
C ILE A 159 -1.50 -4.65 -11.48
N ALA A 160 -1.37 -3.68 -12.38
CA ALA A 160 -0.97 -2.31 -12.05
C ALA A 160 -1.96 -1.62 -11.10
N ALA A 161 -3.27 -1.80 -11.29
CA ALA A 161 -4.30 -1.28 -10.39
C ALA A 161 -4.18 -1.88 -8.98
N ALA A 162 -3.93 -3.20 -8.88
CA ALA A 162 -3.76 -3.90 -7.62
C ALA A 162 -2.51 -3.41 -6.85
N GLY A 163 -1.42 -3.07 -7.55
CA GLY A 163 -0.19 -2.63 -6.88
C GLY A 163 0.43 -3.71 -6.01
N VAL A 164 0.75 -3.39 -4.76
CA VAL A 164 1.29 -4.35 -3.77
C VAL A 164 0.34 -5.53 -3.58
N THR A 165 -0.96 -5.30 -3.49
CA THR A 165 -1.95 -6.36 -3.22
C THR A 165 -2.09 -7.38 -4.37
N SER A 166 -1.36 -7.22 -5.46
CA SER A 166 -1.29 -8.20 -6.55
C SER A 166 -0.66 -9.54 -6.12
N VAL A 167 0.13 -9.57 -5.02
CA VAL A 167 0.74 -10.81 -4.49
C VAL A 167 -0.21 -11.64 -3.64
N ASP A 168 -1.24 -11.03 -3.04
CA ASP A 168 -2.10 -11.65 -2.03
C ASP A 168 -3.60 -11.42 -2.30
N VAL A 169 -4.14 -10.30 -1.83
CA VAL A 169 -5.59 -10.03 -1.82
C VAL A 169 -6.19 -9.98 -3.21
N CYS A 170 -5.52 -9.36 -4.17
CA CYS A 170 -5.99 -9.23 -5.55
C CYS A 170 -5.59 -10.43 -6.44
N LEU A 171 -4.68 -11.30 -6.00
CA LEU A 171 -4.18 -12.42 -6.79
C LEU A 171 -5.29 -13.37 -7.29
N PRO A 172 -6.27 -13.76 -6.46
CA PRO A 172 -7.40 -14.58 -6.93
C PRO A 172 -8.23 -13.91 -8.04
N ALA A 173 -8.41 -12.58 -7.97
CA ALA A 173 -9.12 -11.82 -9.00
C ALA A 173 -8.30 -11.76 -10.30
N ILE A 174 -6.98 -11.51 -10.20
CA ILE A 174 -6.05 -11.52 -11.33
C ILE A 174 -6.07 -12.89 -12.01
N ARG A 175 -5.92 -13.97 -11.23
CA ARG A 175 -5.98 -15.33 -11.74
C ARG A 175 -7.28 -15.62 -12.49
N ARG A 176 -8.42 -15.20 -11.93
CA ARG A 176 -9.75 -15.42 -12.51
C ARG A 176 -9.96 -14.64 -13.81
N TRP A 177 -9.59 -13.37 -13.87
CA TRP A 177 -9.93 -12.46 -14.96
C TRP A 177 -8.82 -12.27 -15.99
N CYS A 178 -7.56 -12.42 -15.59
CA CYS A 178 -6.41 -12.30 -16.49
C CYS A 178 -5.90 -13.68 -16.96
N GLY A 179 -6.07 -14.72 -16.14
CA GLY A 179 -5.62 -16.09 -16.42
C GLY A 179 -4.33 -16.45 -15.69
N GLU A 180 -4.06 -17.76 -15.60
CA GLU A 180 -2.96 -18.34 -14.83
C GLU A 180 -1.57 -17.81 -15.23
N ARG A 181 -1.36 -17.53 -16.51
CA ARG A 181 -0.09 -17.01 -17.03
C ARG A 181 0.33 -15.66 -16.44
N TYR A 182 -0.63 -14.88 -15.93
CA TYR A 182 -0.36 -13.57 -15.33
C TYR A 182 -0.04 -13.64 -13.83
N VAL A 183 -0.23 -14.78 -13.20
CA VAL A 183 0.05 -14.99 -11.77
C VAL A 183 1.53 -14.72 -11.46
N GLY A 184 2.45 -15.26 -12.24
CA GLY A 184 3.88 -15.01 -12.08
C GLY A 184 4.25 -13.53 -12.17
N LEU A 185 3.69 -12.82 -13.18
CA LEU A 185 3.91 -11.39 -13.35
C LEU A 185 3.32 -10.57 -12.18
N ALA A 186 2.13 -10.95 -11.67
CA ALA A 186 1.49 -10.31 -10.54
C ALA A 186 2.30 -10.45 -9.25
N LEU A 187 2.85 -11.64 -9.00
CA LEU A 187 3.72 -11.91 -7.87
C LEU A 187 5.00 -11.06 -7.94
N VAL A 188 5.68 -11.05 -9.10
CA VAL A 188 6.87 -10.20 -9.30
C VAL A 188 6.55 -8.72 -9.08
N HIS A 189 5.48 -8.25 -9.71
CA HIS A 189 5.05 -6.85 -9.64
C HIS A 189 4.82 -6.39 -8.21
N GLY A 190 3.97 -7.12 -7.46
CA GLY A 190 3.64 -6.73 -6.10
C GLY A 190 4.84 -6.85 -5.15
N THR A 191 5.67 -7.90 -5.29
CA THR A 191 6.90 -8.06 -4.47
C THR A 191 7.89 -6.92 -4.69
N VAL A 192 8.10 -6.48 -5.93
CA VAL A 192 9.01 -5.36 -6.23
C VAL A 192 8.49 -4.07 -5.60
N ILE A 193 7.18 -3.80 -5.72
CA ILE A 193 6.59 -2.60 -5.10
C ILE A 193 6.59 -2.71 -3.58
N ASP A 194 6.32 -3.89 -3.01
CA ASP A 194 6.36 -4.12 -1.56
C ASP A 194 7.73 -3.76 -0.97
N ILE A 195 8.81 -4.28 -1.58
CA ILE A 195 10.19 -3.97 -1.18
C ILE A 195 10.51 -2.47 -1.34
N ALA A 196 10.05 -1.84 -2.43
CA ALA A 196 10.31 -0.43 -2.71
C ALA A 196 9.50 0.54 -1.83
N SER A 197 8.32 0.12 -1.36
CA SER A 197 7.35 0.96 -0.66
C SER A 197 7.90 1.71 0.55
N PRO A 198 8.62 1.10 1.51
CA PRO A 198 9.15 1.81 2.66
C PRO A 198 10.13 2.92 2.26
N PHE A 199 10.97 2.66 1.26
CA PHE A 199 11.98 3.62 0.78
C PHE A 199 11.32 4.80 0.07
N MET A 200 10.38 4.52 -0.83
CA MET A 200 9.64 5.55 -1.57
C MET A 200 8.82 6.44 -0.62
N LEU A 201 8.13 5.82 0.34
CA LEU A 201 7.33 6.54 1.31
C LEU A 201 8.20 7.46 2.17
N THR A 202 9.32 6.96 2.70
CA THR A 202 10.25 7.75 3.50
C THR A 202 10.83 8.90 2.68
N LEU A 203 11.21 8.65 1.42
CA LEU A 203 11.74 9.68 0.53
C LEU A 203 10.75 10.83 0.36
N PHE A 204 9.51 10.55 -0.01
CA PHE A 204 8.51 11.60 -0.22
C PHE A 204 7.99 12.24 1.08
N ALA A 205 7.97 11.49 2.18
CA ALA A 205 7.56 12.03 3.48
C ALA A 205 8.61 12.99 4.08
N SER A 206 9.88 12.86 3.68
CA SER A 206 10.97 13.74 4.14
C SER A 206 11.14 15.03 3.32
N LEU A 207 10.44 15.14 2.18
CA LEU A 207 10.38 16.33 1.32
C LEU A 207 9.26 17.28 1.78
#